data_dc2d8dbc40d34aa364bb1c173661afdf
#
_entry.id   dc2d8dbc40d34aa364bb1c173661afdf
#
_cell.length_a   1.000
_cell.length_b   1.000
_cell.length_c   1.000
_cell.angle_alpha   90.00
_cell.angle_beta   90.00
_cell.angle_gamma   90.00
#
_symmetry.space_group_name_H-M   'P 1'
#
loop_
_entity.id
_entity.type
_entity.pdbx_description
1 polymer ?
#
loop_
_entity_poly.entity_id
_entity_poly.type
_entity_poly.pdbx_seq_one_letter_code
_entity_poly.pdbx_strand_id
1 'polypeptide(L)'
;MKLGLALSGGGFRASFFHLGVLARMAEWGLLRHVEALSTVSGGSILGALYYVHLKRLLETKADADIRDEDYVYLVEQMEGSFLAAVQKNIRMRTFLNPWKNIKMSRADYSRSDRIGELYDELLYRPAFRPGRQTMIEMRELKILPLGDRQDFHPRAHNAGRHAKVPILLLNATALNTGHNWRFEASTMGTPPRDSATALDVDKNRRLLRPPSYADVTPRQQNVELGLAVAASACVPGVFHPLALSELYESLRIELVDGGVHDNQGIQGLLDEDCTHLVVSDASGQMEDAAQPATRMWAVLSRTSDVLMDRVREEELLDLLGARGLPTAFVHLRRGLPVEVVPYFDQHGKPAPAANAPTSV
;
A
#
# COMPACT_ATOMS: atom_id res chain seq x y z
N MET A 1 6.80 22.32 5.23
CA MET A 1 6.74 20.96 5.76
C MET A 1 5.75 20.20 4.90
N LYS A 2 6.16 19.08 4.31
CA LYS A 2 5.27 18.17 3.56
C LYS A 2 5.29 16.82 4.27
N LEU A 3 4.16 16.44 4.88
CA LEU A 3 4.05 15.22 5.68
C LEU A 3 3.58 14.06 4.80
N GLY A 4 4.36 12.99 4.75
CA GLY A 4 4.03 11.73 4.12
C GLY A 4 3.68 10.65 5.13
N LEU A 5 2.67 9.84 4.82
CA LEU A 5 2.29 8.64 5.59
C LEU A 5 2.47 7.41 4.72
N ALA A 6 3.28 6.46 5.18
CA ALA A 6 3.44 5.14 4.55
C ALA A 6 2.75 4.06 5.37
N LEU A 7 2.00 3.19 4.71
CA LEU A 7 1.32 2.03 5.29
C LEU A 7 1.82 0.76 4.61
N SER A 8 2.58 -0.05 5.33
CA SER A 8 3.27 -1.23 4.81
C SER A 8 2.34 -2.38 4.42
N GLY A 9 2.90 -3.36 3.71
CA GLY A 9 2.29 -4.65 3.48
C GLY A 9 2.17 -5.51 4.75
N GLY A 10 1.46 -6.64 4.64
CA GLY A 10 1.31 -7.63 5.72
C GLY A 10 -0.12 -8.17 5.90
N GLY A 11 -0.96 -8.03 4.87
CA GLY A 11 -2.33 -8.54 4.83
C GLY A 11 -3.26 -7.84 5.83
N PHE A 12 -4.36 -8.48 6.20
CA PHE A 12 -5.33 -7.88 7.14
C PHE A 12 -4.76 -7.59 8.52
N ARG A 13 -3.74 -8.33 8.97
CA ARG A 13 -3.04 -8.02 10.23
C ARG A 13 -2.43 -6.61 10.17
N ALA A 14 -1.77 -6.30 9.07
CA ALA A 14 -1.22 -4.97 8.85
C ALA A 14 -2.32 -3.92 8.77
N SER A 15 -3.43 -4.19 8.09
CA SER A 15 -4.56 -3.27 8.03
C SER A 15 -5.08 -2.90 9.43
N PHE A 16 -5.24 -3.88 10.34
CA PHE A 16 -5.66 -3.59 11.72
C PHE A 16 -4.62 -2.78 12.50
N PHE A 17 -3.33 -3.06 12.33
CA PHE A 17 -2.28 -2.27 12.95
C PHE A 17 -2.31 -0.82 12.45
N HIS A 18 -2.40 -0.62 11.16
CA HIS A 18 -2.49 0.71 10.55
C HIS A 18 -3.74 1.47 10.97
N LEU A 19 -4.87 0.77 11.21
CA LEU A 19 -6.08 1.39 11.76
C LEU A 19 -5.79 2.02 13.14
N GLY A 20 -5.06 1.31 14.01
CA GLY A 20 -4.62 1.85 15.29
C GLY A 20 -3.66 3.06 15.14
N VAL A 21 -2.76 3.02 14.15
CA VAL A 21 -1.87 4.16 13.84
C VAL A 21 -2.67 5.36 13.34
N LEU A 22 -3.64 5.16 12.43
CA LEU A 22 -4.53 6.23 11.98
C LEU A 22 -5.35 6.82 13.12
N ALA A 23 -5.89 5.99 14.02
CA ALA A 23 -6.61 6.45 15.20
C ALA A 23 -5.73 7.36 16.08
N ARG A 24 -4.49 6.93 16.34
CA ARG A 24 -3.55 7.73 17.13
C ARG A 24 -3.14 9.03 16.44
N MET A 25 -2.95 9.00 15.13
CA MET A 25 -2.65 10.21 14.35
C MET A 25 -3.85 11.17 14.32
N ALA A 26 -5.09 10.65 14.30
CA ALA A 26 -6.30 11.47 14.39
C ALA A 26 -6.38 12.19 15.74
N GLU A 27 -6.19 11.46 16.86
CA GLU A 27 -6.16 12.03 18.23
C GLU A 27 -5.10 13.13 18.41
N TRP A 28 -3.98 13.04 17.68
CA TRP A 28 -2.90 14.02 17.74
C TRP A 28 -3.07 15.16 16.71
N GLY A 29 -4.17 15.19 15.94
CA GLY A 29 -4.40 16.18 14.90
C GLY A 29 -3.43 16.11 13.72
N LEU A 30 -2.72 14.99 13.54
CA LEU A 30 -1.71 14.83 12.49
C LEU A 30 -2.31 14.50 11.12
N LEU A 31 -3.45 13.83 11.07
CA LEU A 31 -4.04 13.36 9.80
C LEU A 31 -4.38 14.51 8.84
N ARG A 32 -4.79 15.67 9.37
CA ARG A 32 -5.08 16.86 8.56
C ARG A 32 -3.88 17.40 7.79
N HIS A 33 -2.67 17.05 8.20
CA HIS A 33 -1.42 17.54 7.63
C HIS A 33 -0.81 16.59 6.59
N VAL A 34 -1.36 15.38 6.42
CA VAL A 34 -0.85 14.39 5.47
C VAL A 34 -1.08 14.86 4.03
N GLU A 35 0.00 14.98 3.27
CA GLU A 35 -0.01 15.42 1.87
C GLU A 35 0.28 14.29 0.86
N ALA A 36 0.86 13.18 1.33
CA ALA A 36 1.01 11.97 0.53
C ALA A 36 0.69 10.74 1.40
N LEU A 37 -0.06 9.80 0.85
CA LEU A 37 -0.41 8.53 1.47
C LEU A 37 0.06 7.40 0.56
N SER A 38 1.18 6.79 0.91
CA SER A 38 1.77 5.68 0.17
C SER A 38 1.43 4.35 0.84
N THR A 39 0.89 3.41 0.09
CA THR A 39 0.32 2.19 0.66
C THR A 39 0.71 0.95 -0.13
N VAL A 40 0.85 -0.17 0.58
CA VAL A 40 1.25 -1.46 0.01
C VAL A 40 0.37 -2.57 0.59
N SER A 41 -0.16 -3.46 -0.26
CA SER A 41 -0.84 -4.70 0.17
C SER A 41 -1.94 -4.46 1.23
N GLY A 42 -1.76 -4.98 2.45
CA GLY A 42 -2.68 -4.73 3.57
C GLY A 42 -2.84 -3.25 3.91
N GLY A 43 -1.78 -2.46 3.77
CA GLY A 43 -1.84 -1.00 3.87
C GLY A 43 -2.71 -0.37 2.80
N SER A 44 -2.69 -0.90 1.56
CA SER A 44 -3.55 -0.42 0.48
C SER A 44 -5.02 -0.72 0.71
N ILE A 45 -5.35 -1.87 1.32
CA ILE A 45 -6.75 -2.20 1.68
C ILE A 45 -7.32 -1.13 2.62
N LEU A 46 -6.59 -0.78 3.67
CA LEU A 46 -7.05 0.21 4.65
C LEU A 46 -6.89 1.65 4.16
N GLY A 47 -5.77 1.96 3.52
CA GLY A 47 -5.48 3.29 3.00
C GLY A 47 -6.48 3.76 1.95
N ALA A 48 -6.95 2.86 1.07
CA ALA A 48 -8.03 3.15 0.14
C ALA A 48 -9.35 3.43 0.86
N LEU A 49 -9.69 2.66 1.89
CA LEU A 49 -10.89 2.91 2.70
C LEU A 49 -10.80 4.27 3.40
N TYR A 50 -9.67 4.58 4.03
CA TYR A 50 -9.42 5.89 4.63
C TYR A 50 -9.61 7.01 3.61
N TYR A 51 -9.04 6.85 2.42
CA TYR A 51 -9.11 7.88 1.37
C TYR A 51 -10.54 8.12 0.87
N VAL A 52 -11.36 7.07 0.78
CA VAL A 52 -12.78 7.17 0.42
C VAL A 52 -13.56 7.97 1.48
N HIS A 53 -13.34 7.69 2.77
CA HIS A 53 -13.96 8.46 3.85
C HIS A 53 -13.47 9.91 3.88
N LEU A 54 -12.15 10.12 3.70
CA LEU A 54 -11.55 11.45 3.66
C LEU A 54 -12.10 12.28 2.50
N LYS A 55 -12.26 11.68 1.32
CA LYS A 55 -12.88 12.35 0.17
C LYS A 55 -14.25 12.90 0.56
N ARG A 56 -15.08 12.10 1.20
CA ARG A 56 -16.40 12.54 1.64
C ARG A 56 -16.31 13.71 2.63
N LEU A 57 -15.40 13.65 3.60
CA LEU A 57 -15.19 14.74 4.56
C LEU A 57 -14.82 16.04 3.85
N LEU A 58 -13.79 16.01 2.99
CA LEU A 58 -13.25 17.19 2.32
C LEU A 58 -14.21 17.79 1.27
N GLU A 59 -15.11 17.00 0.71
CA GLU A 59 -16.10 17.45 -0.28
C GLU A 59 -17.42 17.90 0.33
N THR A 60 -17.67 17.63 1.62
CA THR A 60 -18.92 18.01 2.29
C THR A 60 -18.76 19.07 3.36
N LYS A 61 -17.52 19.37 3.78
CA LYS A 61 -17.21 20.35 4.81
C LYS A 61 -16.19 21.35 4.32
N ALA A 62 -16.40 22.65 4.58
CA ALA A 62 -15.46 23.68 4.17
C ALA A 62 -14.14 23.57 4.95
N ASP A 63 -13.02 23.92 4.33
CA ASP A 63 -11.67 23.79 4.89
C ASP A 63 -11.52 24.43 6.28
N ALA A 64 -12.09 25.62 6.47
CA ALA A 64 -12.05 26.36 7.74
C ALA A 64 -12.86 25.71 8.88
N ASP A 65 -13.83 24.85 8.53
CA ASP A 65 -14.71 24.18 9.49
C ASP A 65 -14.22 22.79 9.88
N ILE A 66 -13.25 22.23 9.15
CA ILE A 66 -12.69 20.90 9.41
C ILE A 66 -11.83 20.94 10.68
N ARG A 67 -12.12 20.06 11.64
CA ARG A 67 -11.44 19.94 12.93
C ARG A 67 -10.81 18.56 13.11
N ASP A 68 -10.00 18.40 14.14
CA ASP A 68 -9.37 17.12 14.45
C ASP A 68 -10.39 16.05 14.84
N GLU A 69 -11.49 16.46 15.51
CA GLU A 69 -12.59 15.56 15.85
C GLU A 69 -13.28 14.94 14.63
N ASP A 70 -13.26 15.61 13.48
CA ASP A 70 -13.79 15.05 12.24
C ASP A 70 -12.95 13.85 11.75
N TYR A 71 -11.64 13.91 11.95
CA TYR A 71 -10.74 12.79 11.64
C TYR A 71 -10.88 11.65 12.64
N VAL A 72 -11.08 11.95 13.93
CA VAL A 72 -11.36 10.91 14.93
C VAL A 72 -12.65 10.18 14.57
N TYR A 73 -13.73 10.93 14.30
CA TYR A 73 -15.00 10.34 13.87
C TYR A 73 -14.88 9.54 12.57
N LEU A 74 -14.10 10.03 11.61
CA LEU A 74 -13.84 9.32 10.37
C LEU A 74 -13.21 7.94 10.63
N VAL A 75 -12.18 7.87 11.49
CA VAL A 75 -11.49 6.62 11.81
C VAL A 75 -12.40 5.67 12.61
N GLU A 76 -13.22 6.17 13.53
CA GLU A 76 -14.23 5.36 14.23
C GLU A 76 -15.23 4.71 13.25
N GLN A 77 -15.71 5.46 12.24
CA GLN A 77 -16.59 4.92 11.19
C GLN A 77 -15.89 3.83 10.36
N MET A 78 -14.59 4.02 10.09
CA MET A 78 -13.79 3.02 9.40
C MET A 78 -13.64 1.73 10.21
N GLU A 79 -13.38 1.82 11.51
CA GLU A 79 -13.21 0.66 12.40
C GLU A 79 -14.42 -0.27 12.31
N GLY A 80 -15.61 0.27 12.52
CA GLY A 80 -16.84 -0.50 12.47
C GLY A 80 -17.09 -1.16 11.11
N SER A 81 -16.91 -0.40 10.02
CA SER A 81 -17.12 -0.89 8.65
C SER A 81 -16.07 -1.91 8.22
N PHE A 82 -14.82 -1.70 8.58
CA PHE A 82 -13.71 -2.59 8.26
C PHE A 82 -13.86 -3.94 8.99
N LEU A 83 -14.13 -3.90 10.30
CA LEU A 83 -14.34 -5.12 11.09
C LEU A 83 -15.51 -5.95 10.54
N ALA A 84 -16.65 -5.31 10.26
CA ALA A 84 -17.82 -5.96 9.69
C ALA A 84 -17.55 -6.60 8.32
N ALA A 85 -16.72 -5.96 7.48
CA ALA A 85 -16.34 -6.50 6.18
C ALA A 85 -15.39 -7.70 6.30
N VAL A 86 -14.36 -7.61 7.15
CA VAL A 86 -13.40 -8.72 7.36
C VAL A 86 -14.07 -9.95 7.93
N GLN A 87 -15.03 -9.80 8.85
CA GLN A 87 -15.84 -10.91 9.41
C GLN A 87 -16.64 -11.67 8.35
N LYS A 88 -16.91 -11.07 7.17
CA LYS A 88 -17.58 -11.75 6.05
C LYS A 88 -16.67 -12.74 5.30
N ASN A 89 -15.45 -12.99 5.81
CA ASN A 89 -14.50 -13.96 5.24
C ASN A 89 -14.21 -13.73 3.75
N ILE A 90 -13.74 -12.53 3.40
CA ILE A 90 -13.47 -12.10 2.01
C ILE A 90 -12.64 -13.16 1.26
N ARG A 91 -11.60 -13.71 1.90
CA ARG A 91 -10.76 -14.76 1.29
C ARG A 91 -11.55 -16.01 0.95
N MET A 92 -12.39 -16.50 1.85
CA MET A 92 -13.20 -17.70 1.60
C MET A 92 -14.22 -17.47 0.48
N ARG A 93 -14.82 -16.29 0.39
CA ARG A 93 -15.76 -15.94 -0.67
C ARG A 93 -15.12 -15.89 -2.06
N THR A 94 -13.82 -15.66 -2.14
CA THR A 94 -13.06 -15.71 -3.40
C THR A 94 -13.08 -17.11 -4.01
N PHE A 95 -13.07 -18.16 -3.19
CA PHE A 95 -13.00 -19.56 -3.63
C PHE A 95 -14.37 -20.23 -3.77
N LEU A 96 -15.41 -19.75 -3.07
CA LEU A 96 -16.69 -20.45 -2.95
C LEU A 96 -17.70 -20.22 -4.09
N ASN A 97 -17.40 -19.40 -5.10
CA ASN A 97 -18.33 -19.13 -6.20
C ASN A 97 -17.98 -19.97 -7.44
N PRO A 98 -18.70 -21.10 -7.72
CA PRO A 98 -18.38 -21.99 -8.83
C PRO A 98 -18.52 -21.33 -10.21
N TRP A 99 -19.47 -20.41 -10.41
CA TRP A 99 -19.65 -19.69 -11.68
C TRP A 99 -18.50 -18.74 -11.99
N LYS A 100 -17.94 -18.11 -10.97
CA LYS A 100 -16.76 -17.25 -11.13
C LYS A 100 -15.49 -18.09 -11.30
N ASN A 101 -15.41 -19.27 -10.73
CA ASN A 101 -14.32 -20.21 -10.98
C ASN A 101 -14.25 -20.65 -12.46
N ILE A 102 -15.40 -20.81 -13.14
CA ILE A 102 -15.44 -21.05 -14.59
C ILE A 102 -14.95 -19.84 -15.37
N LYS A 103 -15.29 -18.60 -14.94
CA LYS A 103 -14.78 -17.37 -15.57
C LYS A 103 -13.26 -17.21 -15.42
N MET A 104 -12.67 -17.76 -14.35
CA MET A 104 -11.22 -17.78 -14.10
C MET A 104 -10.41 -18.65 -15.08
N SER A 105 -11.06 -19.42 -15.95
CA SER A 105 -10.40 -20.12 -17.06
C SER A 105 -10.03 -19.17 -18.23
N ARG A 106 -10.49 -17.93 -18.21
CA ARG A 106 -10.13 -16.91 -19.21
C ARG A 106 -8.83 -16.20 -18.81
N ALA A 107 -7.99 -15.91 -19.80
CA ALA A 107 -6.70 -15.25 -19.58
C ALA A 107 -6.79 -13.89 -18.87
N ASP A 108 -7.92 -13.18 -19.01
CA ASP A 108 -8.12 -11.81 -18.52
C ASP A 108 -8.95 -11.72 -17.23
N TYR A 109 -9.19 -12.81 -16.52
CA TYR A 109 -9.90 -12.80 -15.25
C TYR A 109 -9.32 -13.84 -14.30
N SER A 110 -8.78 -13.39 -13.19
CA SER A 110 -8.10 -14.20 -12.20
C SER A 110 -8.80 -14.17 -10.82
N ARG A 111 -8.22 -14.87 -9.85
CA ARG A 111 -8.63 -14.75 -8.44
C ARG A 111 -8.38 -13.37 -7.88
N SER A 112 -7.37 -12.68 -8.38
CA SER A 112 -7.04 -11.30 -7.99
C SER A 112 -8.12 -10.32 -8.40
N ASP A 113 -8.71 -10.49 -9.59
CA ASP A 113 -9.87 -9.69 -10.04
C ASP A 113 -11.07 -9.93 -9.11
N ARG A 114 -11.33 -11.19 -8.75
CA ARG A 114 -12.43 -11.51 -7.83
C ARG A 114 -12.25 -10.90 -6.44
N ILE A 115 -11.04 -10.89 -5.91
CA ILE A 115 -10.76 -10.25 -4.61
C ILE A 115 -10.97 -8.74 -4.69
N GLY A 116 -10.56 -8.10 -5.79
CA GLY A 116 -10.81 -6.68 -6.06
C GLY A 116 -12.30 -6.33 -6.06
N GLU A 117 -13.12 -7.13 -6.77
CA GLU A 117 -14.58 -6.99 -6.74
C GLU A 117 -15.14 -7.06 -5.30
N LEU A 118 -14.61 -7.98 -4.46
CA LEU A 118 -15.06 -8.14 -3.07
C LEU A 118 -14.61 -6.99 -2.17
N TYR A 119 -13.39 -6.45 -2.37
CA TYR A 119 -12.96 -5.24 -1.66
C TYR A 119 -13.87 -4.06 -1.99
N ASP A 120 -14.20 -3.89 -3.26
CA ASP A 120 -15.10 -2.82 -3.68
C ASP A 120 -16.51 -3.01 -3.08
N GLU A 121 -17.08 -4.23 -3.21
CA GLU A 121 -18.43 -4.57 -2.73
C GLU A 121 -18.58 -4.40 -1.22
N LEU A 122 -17.60 -4.85 -0.44
CA LEU A 122 -17.73 -4.98 1.01
C LEU A 122 -17.13 -3.82 1.80
N LEU A 123 -16.16 -3.10 1.21
CA LEU A 123 -15.43 -2.02 1.88
C LEU A 123 -15.72 -0.66 1.23
N TYR A 124 -15.45 -0.51 -0.07
CA TYR A 124 -15.34 0.82 -0.66
C TYR A 124 -16.68 1.40 -1.10
N ARG A 125 -17.54 0.65 -1.80
CA ARG A 125 -18.84 1.15 -2.25
C ARG A 125 -19.75 1.62 -1.11
N PRO A 126 -19.88 0.88 0.00
CA PRO A 126 -20.71 1.34 1.13
C PRO A 126 -20.20 2.64 1.73
N ALA A 127 -18.87 2.83 1.80
CA ALA A 127 -18.25 4.05 2.32
C ALA A 127 -18.36 5.23 1.34
N PHE A 128 -18.18 4.98 0.04
CA PHE A 128 -18.22 6.00 -1.00
C PHE A 128 -19.64 6.56 -1.19
N ARG A 129 -20.62 5.69 -1.43
CA ARG A 129 -22.04 6.03 -1.56
C ARG A 129 -22.91 4.81 -1.24
N PRO A 130 -23.65 4.81 -0.14
CA PRO A 130 -24.58 3.75 0.18
C PRO A 130 -25.57 3.48 -0.97
N GLY A 131 -25.79 2.20 -1.29
CA GLY A 131 -26.68 1.77 -2.36
C GLY A 131 -26.11 1.77 -3.78
N ARG A 132 -24.87 2.23 -3.97
CA ARG A 132 -24.18 2.16 -5.27
C ARG A 132 -23.99 0.70 -5.72
N GLN A 133 -24.31 0.41 -6.98
CA GLN A 133 -24.15 -0.92 -7.59
C GLN A 133 -22.90 -1.06 -8.48
N THR A 134 -22.46 0.05 -9.09
CA THR A 134 -21.26 0.06 -9.95
C THR A 134 -19.99 0.20 -9.11
N MET A 135 -18.92 -0.43 -9.55
CA MET A 135 -17.59 -0.33 -8.92
C MET A 135 -17.08 1.11 -8.97
N ILE A 136 -16.20 1.46 -8.03
CA ILE A 136 -15.60 2.79 -7.95
C ILE A 136 -14.38 2.79 -8.88
N GLU A 137 -14.32 3.76 -9.78
CA GLU A 137 -13.16 3.95 -10.66
C GLU A 137 -12.10 4.81 -9.98
N MET A 138 -10.81 4.55 -10.26
CA MET A 138 -9.69 5.31 -9.70
C MET A 138 -9.83 6.81 -9.94
N ARG A 139 -10.29 7.22 -11.15
CA ARG A 139 -10.51 8.64 -11.49
C ARG A 139 -11.59 9.32 -10.64
N GLU A 140 -12.55 8.55 -10.09
CA GLU A 140 -13.57 9.08 -9.18
C GLU A 140 -13.01 9.42 -7.79
N LEU A 141 -11.81 8.96 -7.47
CA LEU A 141 -11.11 9.29 -6.22
C LEU A 141 -10.54 10.71 -6.20
N LYS A 142 -10.50 11.41 -7.32
CA LYS A 142 -10.11 12.82 -7.33
C LYS A 142 -10.97 13.60 -6.35
N ILE A 143 -10.32 14.24 -5.36
CA ILE A 143 -10.98 15.04 -4.35
C ILE A 143 -11.09 16.47 -4.87
N LEU A 144 -12.32 17.00 -4.85
CA LEU A 144 -12.63 18.41 -5.12
C LEU A 144 -13.17 19.03 -3.83
N PRO A 145 -12.32 19.68 -3.01
CA PRO A 145 -12.72 20.17 -1.72
C PRO A 145 -13.86 21.19 -1.81
N LEU A 146 -14.77 21.16 -0.83
CA LEU A 146 -15.93 22.05 -0.81
C LEU A 146 -15.50 23.53 -0.81
N GLY A 147 -16.03 24.29 -1.76
CA GLY A 147 -15.72 25.71 -1.89
C GLY A 147 -14.40 26.02 -2.59
N ASP A 148 -13.67 25.01 -3.04
CA ASP A 148 -12.42 25.18 -3.76
C ASP A 148 -12.63 25.20 -5.29
N ARG A 149 -11.54 25.41 -6.03
CA ARG A 149 -11.55 25.49 -7.49
C ARG A 149 -11.84 24.15 -8.14
N GLN A 150 -12.50 24.17 -9.31
CA GLN A 150 -12.87 22.95 -10.05
C GLN A 150 -11.68 22.16 -10.60
N ASP A 151 -10.57 22.82 -10.86
CA ASP A 151 -9.31 22.23 -11.33
C ASP A 151 -8.32 21.96 -10.17
N PHE A 152 -8.84 21.76 -8.94
CA PHE A 152 -8.02 21.47 -7.77
C PHE A 152 -7.11 20.27 -8.00
N HIS A 153 -5.82 20.44 -7.68
CA HIS A 153 -4.81 19.41 -7.73
C HIS A 153 -3.93 19.47 -6.47
N PRO A 154 -3.78 18.36 -5.70
CA PRO A 154 -3.06 18.38 -4.41
C PRO A 154 -1.63 18.93 -4.51
N ARG A 155 -0.86 18.52 -5.55
CA ARG A 155 0.52 18.96 -5.72
C ARG A 155 0.66 20.48 -5.92
N ALA A 156 -0.37 21.16 -6.41
CA ALA A 156 -0.33 22.58 -6.71
C ALA A 156 -1.09 23.45 -5.71
N HIS A 157 -2.16 22.92 -5.09
CA HIS A 157 -3.14 23.73 -4.39
C HIS A 157 -3.28 23.41 -2.90
N ASN A 158 -2.45 22.55 -2.34
CA ASN A 158 -2.44 22.24 -0.90
C ASN A 158 -1.87 23.40 -0.04
N ALA A 159 -1.10 24.31 -0.64
CA ALA A 159 -0.52 25.42 0.10
C ALA A 159 -1.60 26.28 0.77
N GLY A 160 -1.44 26.58 2.07
CA GLY A 160 -2.38 27.40 2.84
C GLY A 160 -3.63 26.68 3.34
N ARG A 161 -3.95 25.45 2.87
CA ARG A 161 -5.10 24.71 3.37
C ARG A 161 -4.90 24.26 4.82
N HIS A 162 -5.99 24.28 5.58
CA HIS A 162 -6.06 23.80 6.96
C HIS A 162 -6.05 22.27 7.01
N ALA A 163 -6.88 21.66 6.18
CA ALA A 163 -6.94 20.23 5.96
C ALA A 163 -6.36 19.90 4.57
N LYS A 164 -5.23 19.22 4.53
CA LYS A 164 -4.54 18.84 3.30
C LYS A 164 -5.31 17.75 2.56
N VAL A 165 -5.20 17.77 1.24
CA VAL A 165 -5.69 16.69 0.36
C VAL A 165 -4.49 15.81 0.03
N PRO A 166 -4.38 14.59 0.56
CA PRO A 166 -3.25 13.72 0.26
C PRO A 166 -3.33 13.16 -1.17
N ILE A 167 -2.16 12.89 -1.73
CA ILE A 167 -2.04 12.08 -2.94
C ILE A 167 -2.03 10.61 -2.49
N LEU A 168 -3.02 9.83 -2.94
CA LEU A 168 -3.05 8.38 -2.69
C LEU A 168 -2.17 7.66 -3.70
N LEU A 169 -1.23 6.86 -3.20
CA LEU A 169 -0.32 6.02 -3.98
C LEU A 169 -0.59 4.55 -3.59
N LEU A 170 -1.27 3.81 -4.46
CA LEU A 170 -1.42 2.36 -4.33
C LEU A 170 -0.29 1.69 -5.09
N ASN A 171 0.67 1.11 -4.37
CA ASN A 171 1.88 0.54 -4.96
C ASN A 171 1.70 -0.93 -5.30
N ALA A 172 2.08 -1.31 -6.52
CA ALA A 172 2.21 -2.68 -7.02
C ALA A 172 3.59 -2.84 -7.68
N THR A 173 3.96 -4.05 -8.09
CA THR A 173 5.20 -4.33 -8.81
C THR A 173 4.89 -4.89 -10.20
N ALA A 174 5.48 -4.32 -11.24
CA ALA A 174 5.36 -4.83 -12.60
C ALA A 174 6.40 -5.93 -12.86
N LEU A 175 5.95 -7.18 -13.05
CA LEU A 175 6.85 -8.31 -13.36
C LEU A 175 7.60 -8.13 -14.68
N ASN A 176 7.03 -7.38 -15.62
CA ASN A 176 7.64 -7.11 -16.93
C ASN A 176 8.97 -6.37 -16.83
N THR A 177 9.14 -5.52 -15.83
CA THR A 177 10.28 -4.60 -15.71
C THR A 177 10.96 -4.63 -14.34
N GLY A 178 10.32 -5.25 -13.33
CA GLY A 178 10.76 -5.20 -11.94
C GLY A 178 10.64 -3.82 -11.29
N HIS A 179 9.94 -2.87 -11.93
CA HIS A 179 9.73 -1.55 -11.39
C HIS A 179 8.46 -1.46 -10.55
N ASN A 180 8.42 -0.46 -9.66
CA ASN A 180 7.21 -0.06 -8.98
C ASN A 180 6.15 0.39 -10.00
N TRP A 181 4.91 -0.01 -9.77
CA TRP A 181 3.73 0.42 -10.49
C TRP A 181 2.78 1.10 -9.52
N ARG A 182 2.34 2.30 -9.83
CA ARG A 182 1.44 3.07 -8.96
C ARG A 182 0.12 3.35 -9.61
N PHE A 183 -0.93 3.23 -8.81
CA PHE A 183 -2.24 3.78 -9.14
C PHE A 183 -2.49 5.01 -8.28
N GLU A 184 -2.84 6.10 -8.94
CA GLU A 184 -3.25 7.38 -8.35
C GLU A 184 -4.64 7.74 -8.86
N ALA A 185 -5.30 8.73 -8.26
CA ALA A 185 -6.60 9.22 -8.74
C ALA A 185 -6.55 9.82 -10.16
N SER A 186 -5.39 10.29 -10.61
CA SER A 186 -5.22 10.96 -11.91
C SER A 186 -4.64 10.06 -12.99
N THR A 187 -3.82 9.06 -12.63
CA THR A 187 -3.02 8.26 -13.57
C THR A 187 -2.56 6.96 -12.95
N MET A 188 -1.94 6.09 -13.75
CA MET A 188 -1.30 4.86 -13.31
C MET A 188 0.00 4.63 -14.09
N GLY A 189 0.87 3.77 -13.59
CA GLY A 189 2.09 3.36 -14.30
C GLY A 189 3.35 3.45 -13.45
N THR A 190 4.48 3.17 -14.06
CA THR A 190 5.79 3.33 -13.45
C THR A 190 6.06 4.82 -13.17
N PRO A 191 6.41 5.21 -11.92
CA PRO A 191 6.73 6.60 -11.61
C PRO A 191 7.90 7.10 -12.46
N PRO A 192 7.88 8.36 -12.89
CA PRO A 192 9.05 8.96 -13.53
C PRO A 192 10.23 8.95 -12.55
N ARG A 193 11.37 8.42 -12.98
CA ARG A 193 12.62 8.53 -12.22
C ARG A 193 13.41 9.73 -12.70
N ASP A 194 14.05 10.41 -11.77
CA ASP A 194 15.02 11.44 -12.12
C ASP A 194 16.17 10.81 -12.91
N SER A 195 16.46 11.32 -14.09
CA SER A 195 17.48 10.80 -15.00
C SER A 195 18.89 10.75 -14.38
N ALA A 196 19.13 11.57 -13.34
CA ALA A 196 20.41 11.64 -12.64
C ALA A 196 20.70 10.48 -11.68
N THR A 197 19.65 9.77 -11.20
CA THR A 197 19.78 8.67 -10.23
C THR A 197 19.51 7.29 -10.82
N ALA A 198 19.07 7.22 -12.06
CA ALA A 198 18.70 5.97 -12.72
C ALA A 198 19.94 5.24 -13.26
N LEU A 199 20.67 4.55 -12.41
CA LEU A 199 21.69 3.56 -12.78
C LEU A 199 21.06 2.23 -13.26
N ASP A 200 20.03 2.31 -14.12
CA ASP A 200 19.41 1.13 -14.73
C ASP A 200 20.29 0.59 -15.87
N VAL A 201 21.50 0.16 -15.54
CA VAL A 201 22.51 -0.31 -16.50
C VAL A 201 22.04 -1.54 -17.26
N ASP A 202 21.18 -2.36 -16.65
CA ASP A 202 20.75 -3.66 -17.20
C ASP A 202 19.31 -3.65 -17.76
N LYS A 203 18.61 -2.51 -17.75
CA LYS A 203 17.20 -2.45 -18.15
C LYS A 203 17.00 -1.78 -19.52
N ASN A 204 16.64 -2.57 -20.50
CA ASN A 204 16.49 -2.15 -21.90
C ASN A 204 15.10 -1.57 -22.25
N ARG A 205 14.11 -1.66 -21.35
CA ARG A 205 12.74 -1.21 -21.61
C ARG A 205 12.25 -0.29 -20.52
N ARG A 206 11.71 0.86 -20.93
CA ARG A 206 11.00 1.80 -20.04
C ARG A 206 9.57 1.93 -20.51
N LEU A 207 8.64 1.74 -19.59
CA LEU A 207 7.22 1.96 -19.84
C LEU A 207 6.93 3.45 -19.62
N LEU A 208 6.43 4.14 -20.65
CA LEU A 208 5.99 5.52 -20.50
C LEU A 208 4.72 5.55 -19.65
N ARG A 209 4.70 6.40 -18.63
CA ARG A 209 3.53 6.62 -17.81
C ARG A 209 2.52 7.50 -18.54
N PRO A 210 1.24 7.10 -18.66
CA PRO A 210 0.21 7.96 -19.22
C PRO A 210 0.06 9.24 -18.37
N PRO A 211 -0.14 10.41 -18.97
CA PRO A 211 -0.40 11.66 -18.22
C PRO A 211 -1.68 11.57 -17.40
N SER A 212 -2.72 10.94 -17.91
CA SER A 212 -3.98 10.71 -17.22
C SER A 212 -4.71 9.47 -17.71
N TYR A 213 -5.76 9.06 -16.97
CA TYR A 213 -6.66 7.99 -17.42
C TYR A 213 -7.40 8.34 -18.71
N ALA A 214 -7.55 9.62 -19.05
CA ALA A 214 -8.19 10.03 -20.32
C ALA A 214 -7.31 9.73 -21.55
N ASP A 215 -5.99 9.58 -21.36
CA ASP A 215 -5.02 9.41 -22.44
C ASP A 215 -4.73 7.94 -22.79
N VAL A 216 -5.44 7.00 -22.17
CA VAL A 216 -5.29 5.56 -22.42
C VAL A 216 -6.50 4.97 -23.14
N THR A 217 -6.42 3.70 -23.53
CA THR A 217 -7.52 3.00 -24.20
C THR A 217 -8.80 2.97 -23.35
N PRO A 218 -9.99 2.96 -23.96
CA PRO A 218 -11.27 2.98 -23.22
C PRO A 218 -11.37 1.91 -22.13
N ARG A 219 -10.75 0.75 -22.34
CA ARG A 219 -10.70 -0.34 -21.36
C ARG A 219 -9.95 0.07 -20.09
N GLN A 220 -8.86 0.83 -20.25
CA GLN A 220 -7.98 1.22 -19.14
C GLN A 220 -8.33 2.59 -18.53
N GLN A 221 -9.24 3.34 -19.14
CA GLN A 221 -9.75 4.59 -18.56
C GLN A 221 -10.53 4.36 -17.27
N ASN A 222 -11.15 3.18 -17.13
CA ASN A 222 -12.08 2.82 -16.07
C ASN A 222 -11.47 1.78 -15.11
N VAL A 223 -10.18 1.92 -14.77
CA VAL A 223 -9.55 1.06 -13.76
C VAL A 223 -10.26 1.24 -12.42
N GLU A 224 -10.71 0.14 -11.85
CA GLU A 224 -11.51 0.10 -10.64
C GLU A 224 -10.61 0.13 -9.40
N LEU A 225 -11.04 0.86 -8.35
CA LEU A 225 -10.31 0.96 -7.08
C LEU A 225 -10.02 -0.42 -6.48
N GLY A 226 -11.02 -1.29 -6.46
CA GLY A 226 -10.86 -2.64 -5.93
C GLY A 226 -9.79 -3.44 -6.67
N LEU A 227 -9.69 -3.30 -8.00
CA LEU A 227 -8.64 -3.94 -8.80
C LEU A 227 -7.26 -3.35 -8.51
N ALA A 228 -7.14 -2.02 -8.40
CA ALA A 228 -5.88 -1.37 -8.04
C ALA A 228 -5.35 -1.84 -6.67
N VAL A 229 -6.24 -1.96 -5.68
CA VAL A 229 -5.90 -2.51 -4.36
C VAL A 229 -5.56 -3.99 -4.44
N ALA A 230 -6.30 -4.79 -5.23
CA ALA A 230 -5.99 -6.20 -5.44
C ALA A 230 -4.63 -6.39 -6.10
N ALA A 231 -4.24 -5.56 -7.08
CA ALA A 231 -2.91 -5.57 -7.67
C ALA A 231 -1.82 -5.31 -6.62
N SER A 232 -2.04 -4.32 -5.77
CA SER A 232 -1.14 -3.99 -4.65
C SER A 232 -1.02 -5.12 -3.61
N ALA A 233 -2.06 -5.97 -3.47
CA ALA A 233 -2.13 -7.06 -2.49
C ALA A 233 -2.01 -8.46 -3.11
N CYS A 234 -1.53 -8.56 -4.33
CA CYS A 234 -1.41 -9.79 -5.10
C CYS A 234 -0.10 -10.53 -4.77
N VAL A 235 -0.04 -11.13 -3.58
CA VAL A 235 1.16 -11.82 -3.07
C VAL A 235 1.56 -12.96 -4.00
N PRO A 236 2.82 -12.98 -4.52
CA PRO A 236 3.32 -14.06 -5.36
C PRO A 236 3.20 -15.43 -4.68
N GLY A 237 2.78 -16.44 -5.45
CA GLY A 237 2.56 -17.80 -4.94
C GLY A 237 1.21 -18.03 -4.24
N VAL A 238 0.53 -16.97 -3.80
CA VAL A 238 -0.82 -17.04 -3.20
C VAL A 238 -1.90 -16.66 -4.21
N PHE A 239 -1.64 -15.62 -5.00
CA PHE A 239 -2.53 -15.09 -6.01
C PHE A 239 -1.88 -15.07 -7.39
N HIS A 240 -2.71 -15.17 -8.43
CA HIS A 240 -2.25 -14.93 -9.79
C HIS A 240 -1.96 -13.45 -10.00
N PRO A 241 -0.93 -13.06 -10.79
CA PRO A 241 -0.71 -11.68 -11.16
C PRO A 241 -1.98 -11.04 -11.74
N LEU A 242 -2.20 -9.76 -11.44
CA LEU A 242 -3.27 -9.00 -12.06
C LEU A 242 -2.77 -8.44 -13.39
N ALA A 243 -3.53 -8.69 -14.45
CA ALA A 243 -3.12 -8.33 -15.81
C ALA A 243 -3.79 -7.03 -16.30
N LEU A 244 -2.99 -6.12 -16.86
CA LEU A 244 -3.45 -4.97 -17.63
C LEU A 244 -3.10 -5.18 -19.10
N SER A 245 -4.11 -5.52 -19.90
CA SER A 245 -3.99 -5.70 -21.36
C SER A 245 -4.28 -4.39 -22.08
N GLU A 246 -3.79 -4.24 -23.32
CA GLU A 246 -4.10 -3.11 -24.20
C GLU A 246 -3.65 -1.72 -23.72
N LEU A 247 -2.77 -1.64 -22.72
CA LEU A 247 -2.19 -0.38 -22.28
C LEU A 247 -0.96 0.00 -23.10
N TYR A 248 -0.18 -1.00 -23.53
CA TYR A 248 1.00 -0.83 -24.37
C TYR A 248 0.90 -1.78 -25.59
N GLU A 249 1.50 -1.36 -26.69
CA GLU A 249 1.60 -2.20 -27.88
C GLU A 249 2.41 -3.48 -27.57
N SER A 250 1.85 -4.63 -27.90
CA SER A 250 2.47 -5.96 -27.73
C SER A 250 2.94 -6.31 -26.29
N LEU A 251 2.51 -5.56 -25.27
CA LEU A 251 2.82 -5.86 -23.88
C LEU A 251 1.53 -6.02 -23.06
N ARG A 252 1.47 -7.11 -22.33
CA ARG A 252 0.52 -7.32 -21.24
C ARG A 252 1.28 -7.10 -19.93
N ILE A 253 0.84 -6.14 -19.16
CA ILE A 253 1.46 -5.84 -17.86
C ILE A 253 0.93 -6.82 -16.82
N GLU A 254 1.84 -7.51 -16.15
CA GLU A 254 1.53 -8.42 -15.06
C GLU A 254 1.97 -7.78 -13.74
N LEU A 255 0.99 -7.54 -12.87
CA LEU A 255 1.21 -6.88 -11.58
C LEU A 255 1.14 -7.88 -10.44
N VAL A 256 2.07 -7.73 -9.50
CA VAL A 256 2.10 -8.45 -8.23
C VAL A 256 2.19 -7.45 -7.07
N ASP A 257 2.12 -7.97 -5.84
CA ASP A 257 2.18 -7.19 -4.60
C ASP A 257 3.31 -6.15 -4.62
N GLY A 258 2.99 -4.96 -4.16
CA GLY A 258 3.95 -3.86 -4.08
C GLY A 258 5.13 -4.15 -3.15
N GLY A 259 4.92 -5.03 -2.16
CA GLY A 259 5.96 -5.45 -1.23
C GLY A 259 7.14 -6.18 -1.87
N VAL A 260 7.01 -6.64 -3.11
CA VAL A 260 8.14 -7.20 -3.87
C VAL A 260 9.17 -6.12 -4.21
N HIS A 261 8.74 -4.88 -4.40
CA HIS A 261 9.61 -3.75 -4.73
C HIS A 261 9.95 -2.90 -3.51
N ASP A 262 8.95 -2.47 -2.74
CA ASP A 262 9.07 -1.61 -1.55
C ASP A 262 7.89 -1.93 -0.61
N ASN A 263 8.14 -2.73 0.42
CA ASN A 263 7.07 -3.21 1.30
C ASN A 263 6.60 -2.16 2.31
N GLN A 264 7.38 -1.15 2.59
CA GLN A 264 7.02 -0.04 3.48
C GLN A 264 6.30 1.10 2.75
N GLY A 265 6.46 1.20 1.43
CA GLY A 265 5.90 2.30 0.63
C GLY A 265 6.68 3.62 0.78
N ILE A 266 7.92 3.55 1.23
CA ILE A 266 8.77 4.73 1.50
C ILE A 266 9.12 5.45 0.22
N GLN A 267 9.47 4.72 -0.84
CA GLN A 267 9.86 5.31 -2.12
C GLN A 267 8.79 6.23 -2.69
N GLY A 268 7.49 5.88 -2.45
CA GLY A 268 6.38 6.73 -2.87
C GLY A 268 6.38 8.10 -2.21
N LEU A 269 6.75 8.18 -0.96
CA LEU A 269 6.83 9.44 -0.21
C LEU A 269 8.05 10.28 -0.64
N LEU A 270 9.16 9.62 -0.94
CA LEU A 270 10.39 10.28 -1.44
C LEU A 270 10.15 10.88 -2.83
N ASP A 271 9.47 10.16 -3.72
CA ASP A 271 9.12 10.64 -5.06
C ASP A 271 8.09 11.80 -5.03
N GLU A 272 7.35 11.96 -3.93
CA GLU A 272 6.47 13.10 -3.66
C GLU A 272 7.16 14.23 -2.89
N ASP A 273 8.49 14.21 -2.75
CA ASP A 273 9.28 15.23 -2.03
C ASP A 273 8.78 15.48 -0.59
N CYS A 274 8.34 14.44 0.11
CA CYS A 274 7.95 14.55 1.50
C CYS A 274 9.18 14.85 2.36
N THR A 275 9.04 15.85 3.25
CA THR A 275 10.13 16.33 4.13
C THR A 275 10.04 15.77 5.54
N HIS A 276 8.89 15.20 5.91
CA HIS A 276 8.63 14.55 7.19
C HIS A 276 7.84 13.28 6.91
N LEU A 277 8.22 12.19 7.54
CA LEU A 277 7.63 10.88 7.26
C LEU A 277 7.07 10.25 8.52
N VAL A 278 5.90 9.65 8.39
CA VAL A 278 5.39 8.63 9.32
C VAL A 278 5.34 7.32 8.57
N VAL A 279 6.13 6.36 9.01
CA VAL A 279 6.18 5.02 8.41
C VAL A 279 5.56 4.04 9.40
N SER A 280 4.39 3.51 9.05
CA SER A 280 3.71 2.47 9.79
C SER A 280 4.08 1.12 9.21
N ASP A 281 4.97 0.39 9.89
CA ASP A 281 5.46 -0.92 9.46
C ASP A 281 4.82 -2.05 10.27
N ALA A 282 3.90 -2.74 9.65
CA ALA A 282 3.29 -3.98 10.14
C ALA A 282 3.66 -5.17 9.25
N SER A 283 4.70 -5.06 8.46
CA SER A 283 5.22 -6.18 7.69
C SER A 283 5.58 -7.32 8.63
N GLY A 284 5.23 -8.55 8.23
CA GLY A 284 5.72 -9.71 8.94
C GLY A 284 7.22 -9.75 8.78
N GLN A 285 7.98 -9.47 9.84
CA GLN A 285 9.37 -9.84 9.84
C GLN A 285 9.45 -11.33 9.59
N MET A 286 10.45 -11.71 8.85
CA MET A 286 10.79 -13.10 8.67
C MET A 286 10.99 -13.74 10.06
N GLU A 287 10.10 -14.64 10.46
CA GLU A 287 10.28 -15.37 11.71
C GLU A 287 11.54 -16.22 11.62
N ASP A 288 12.35 -16.19 12.68
CA ASP A 288 13.48 -17.09 12.81
C ASP A 288 12.97 -18.53 12.84
N ALA A 289 13.53 -19.37 12.01
CA ALA A 289 13.17 -20.77 11.95
C ALA A 289 14.36 -21.62 12.40
N ALA A 290 14.21 -22.33 13.51
CA ALA A 290 15.23 -23.25 14.01
C ALA A 290 15.59 -24.34 12.98
N GLN A 291 14.59 -24.74 12.17
CA GLN A 291 14.77 -25.73 11.10
C GLN A 291 13.95 -25.31 9.88
N PRO A 292 14.49 -24.45 8.99
CA PRO A 292 13.79 -24.04 7.80
C PRO A 292 13.50 -25.22 6.87
N ALA A 293 12.30 -25.23 6.28
CA ALA A 293 11.92 -26.29 5.35
C ALA A 293 12.77 -26.26 4.07
N THR A 294 13.19 -27.44 3.61
CA THR A 294 14.13 -27.61 2.46
C THR A 294 13.43 -27.91 1.14
N ARG A 295 12.09 -28.00 1.11
CA ARG A 295 11.33 -28.21 -0.13
C ARG A 295 11.43 -26.98 -1.01
N MET A 296 11.54 -27.16 -2.33
CA MET A 296 11.77 -26.09 -3.31
C MET A 296 10.85 -24.88 -3.12
N TRP A 297 9.54 -25.06 -2.99
CA TRP A 297 8.59 -23.97 -2.78
C TRP A 297 8.79 -23.24 -1.46
N ALA A 298 9.13 -23.96 -0.40
CA ALA A 298 9.39 -23.36 0.91
C ALA A 298 10.70 -22.54 0.88
N VAL A 299 11.73 -23.05 0.19
CA VAL A 299 12.99 -22.32 -0.02
C VAL A 299 12.76 -21.06 -0.85
N LEU A 300 12.02 -21.15 -1.96
CA LEU A 300 11.69 -19.98 -2.79
C LEU A 300 10.92 -18.91 -2.02
N SER A 301 9.89 -19.32 -1.26
CA SER A 301 9.13 -18.39 -0.41
C SER A 301 10.04 -17.72 0.63
N ARG A 302 10.83 -18.52 1.34
CA ARG A 302 11.77 -18.01 2.36
C ARG A 302 12.82 -17.07 1.77
N THR A 303 13.33 -17.38 0.58
CA THR A 303 14.28 -16.51 -0.13
C THR A 303 13.63 -15.17 -0.49
N SER A 304 12.37 -15.17 -0.97
CA SER A 304 11.62 -13.93 -1.19
C SER A 304 11.47 -13.11 0.09
N ASP A 305 11.14 -13.76 1.22
CA ASP A 305 11.03 -13.07 2.52
C ASP A 305 12.36 -12.43 2.92
N VAL A 306 13.49 -13.14 2.76
CA VAL A 306 14.85 -12.63 3.03
C VAL A 306 15.17 -11.42 2.15
N LEU A 307 14.85 -11.48 0.86
CA LEU A 307 15.11 -10.36 -0.06
C LEU A 307 14.25 -9.13 0.28
N MET A 308 12.96 -9.33 0.61
CA MET A 308 12.07 -8.23 1.02
C MET A 308 12.53 -7.60 2.35
N ASP A 309 13.02 -8.41 3.29
CA ASP A 309 13.56 -7.91 4.57
C ASP A 309 14.84 -7.10 4.34
N ARG A 310 15.71 -7.56 3.42
CA ARG A 310 16.92 -6.83 3.04
C ARG A 310 16.63 -5.47 2.40
N VAL A 311 15.64 -5.41 1.49
CA VAL A 311 15.20 -4.13 0.89
C VAL A 311 14.75 -3.16 1.97
N ARG A 312 13.95 -3.63 2.93
CA ARG A 312 13.50 -2.82 4.08
C ARG A 312 14.66 -2.25 4.88
N GLU A 313 15.66 -3.08 5.22
CA GLU A 313 16.83 -2.64 5.98
C GLU A 313 17.60 -1.53 5.22
N GLU A 314 17.85 -1.71 3.94
CA GLU A 314 18.55 -0.72 3.12
C GLU A 314 17.77 0.60 3.01
N GLU A 315 16.45 0.54 2.81
CA GLU A 315 15.61 1.73 2.74
C GLU A 315 15.60 2.49 4.07
N LEU A 316 15.52 1.79 5.22
CA LEU A 316 15.58 2.42 6.53
C LEU A 316 16.96 3.01 6.80
N LEU A 317 18.04 2.34 6.43
CA LEU A 317 19.39 2.87 6.58
C LEU A 317 19.61 4.12 5.72
N ASP A 318 19.12 4.14 4.48
CA ASP A 318 19.16 5.33 3.62
C ASP A 318 18.33 6.48 4.22
N LEU A 319 17.10 6.18 4.65
CA LEU A 319 16.18 7.17 5.19
C LEU A 319 16.69 7.83 6.48
N LEU A 320 17.11 7.03 7.44
CA LEU A 320 17.53 7.49 8.77
C LEU A 320 18.98 7.96 8.79
N GLY A 321 19.84 7.37 7.97
CA GLY A 321 21.28 7.65 7.90
C GLY A 321 21.63 8.68 6.84
N ALA A 322 21.60 8.30 5.57
CA ALA A 322 22.11 9.12 4.49
C ALA A 322 21.27 10.38 4.21
N ARG A 323 19.94 10.27 4.28
CA ARG A 323 19.03 11.39 4.01
C ARG A 323 18.75 12.25 5.25
N GLY A 324 18.79 11.65 6.46
CA GLY A 324 18.54 12.34 7.71
C GLY A 324 17.14 13.01 7.78
N LEU A 325 16.14 12.44 7.09
CA LEU A 325 14.79 12.98 7.08
C LEU A 325 14.09 12.72 8.43
N PRO A 326 13.42 13.74 9.00
CA PRO A 326 12.58 13.56 10.18
C PRO A 326 11.54 12.47 9.97
N THR A 327 11.71 11.33 10.64
CA THR A 327 10.90 10.13 10.43
C THR A 327 10.42 9.57 11.75
N ALA A 328 9.10 9.40 11.88
CA ALA A 328 8.49 8.58 12.92
C ALA A 328 8.27 7.17 12.37
N PHE A 329 9.09 6.22 12.81
CA PHE A 329 8.98 4.82 12.44
C PHE A 329 8.20 4.06 13.51
N VAL A 330 7.01 3.59 13.16
CA VAL A 330 6.09 2.85 14.06
C VAL A 330 6.06 1.40 13.59
N HIS A 331 6.63 0.51 14.40
CA HIS A 331 6.84 -0.88 14.04
C HIS A 331 6.06 -1.83 14.95
N LEU A 332 5.42 -2.85 14.37
CA LEU A 332 4.57 -3.81 15.09
C LEU A 332 5.32 -4.59 16.19
N ARG A 333 6.61 -4.84 16.02
CA ARG A 333 7.43 -5.61 16.97
C ARG A 333 8.29 -4.75 17.90
N ARG A 334 8.11 -3.45 17.91
CA ARG A 334 8.91 -2.54 18.75
C ARG A 334 8.77 -2.91 20.23
N GLY A 335 9.91 -3.09 20.88
CA GLY A 335 9.97 -3.39 22.32
C GLY A 335 9.74 -4.86 22.68
N LEU A 336 9.61 -5.76 21.69
CA LEU A 336 9.60 -7.19 21.98
C LEU A 336 10.99 -7.68 22.38
N PRO A 337 11.10 -8.66 23.31
CA PRO A 337 12.38 -9.22 23.73
C PRO A 337 13.04 -9.96 22.56
N VAL A 338 14.36 -9.88 22.49
CA VAL A 338 15.18 -10.67 21.54
C VAL A 338 15.64 -11.95 22.25
N GLU A 339 15.36 -13.09 21.65
CA GLU A 339 15.91 -14.37 22.08
C GLU A 339 17.32 -14.54 21.51
N VAL A 340 18.29 -14.72 22.42
CA VAL A 340 19.67 -14.96 22.03
C VAL A 340 19.95 -16.45 22.11
N VAL A 341 20.23 -17.08 20.96
CA VAL A 341 20.57 -18.51 20.89
C VAL A 341 22.09 -18.66 20.95
N PRO A 342 22.63 -19.23 22.07
CA PRO A 342 24.07 -19.44 22.18
C PRO A 342 24.55 -20.57 21.25
N TYR A 343 25.80 -20.47 20.75
CA TYR A 343 26.47 -21.59 20.12
C TYR A 343 27.06 -22.54 21.18
N PHE A 344 27.33 -23.77 20.80
CA PHE A 344 28.06 -24.72 21.63
C PHE A 344 29.56 -24.50 21.51
N ASP A 345 30.25 -24.41 22.67
CA ASP A 345 31.70 -24.33 22.71
C ASP A 345 32.35 -25.69 22.37
N GLN A 346 33.68 -25.73 22.36
CA GLN A 346 34.45 -26.95 22.10
C GLN A 346 34.20 -28.11 23.05
N HIS A 347 33.51 -27.86 24.18
CA HIS A 347 33.13 -28.86 25.17
C HIS A 347 31.62 -29.19 25.09
N GLY A 348 30.89 -28.70 24.07
CA GLY A 348 29.47 -28.90 23.90
C GLY A 348 28.60 -28.15 24.88
N LYS A 349 29.12 -27.11 25.56
CA LYS A 349 28.37 -26.26 26.47
C LYS A 349 27.90 -24.97 25.77
N PRO A 350 26.71 -24.43 26.07
CA PRO A 350 26.27 -23.16 25.55
C PRO A 350 27.25 -22.03 25.92
N ALA A 351 27.69 -21.26 24.94
CA ALA A 351 28.55 -20.10 25.16
C ALA A 351 27.78 -18.98 25.87
N PRO A 352 28.43 -18.18 26.78
CA PRO A 352 27.75 -17.08 27.45
C PRO A 352 27.34 -15.99 26.45
N ALA A 353 26.13 -15.47 26.61
CA ALA A 353 25.56 -14.38 25.81
C ALA A 353 26.11 -13.01 26.23
N ALA A 354 27.41 -12.79 26.12
CA ALA A 354 28.00 -11.50 26.43
C ALA A 354 27.60 -10.45 25.36
N ASN A 355 27.07 -9.30 25.79
CA ASN A 355 26.69 -8.15 24.95
C ASN A 355 25.56 -8.41 23.92
N ALA A 356 24.64 -9.31 24.20
CA ALA A 356 23.48 -9.51 23.34
C ALA A 356 22.45 -8.38 23.50
N PRO A 357 21.79 -7.91 22.38
CA PRO A 357 20.69 -6.99 22.49
C PRO A 357 19.51 -7.64 23.23
N THR A 358 18.84 -6.89 24.10
CA THR A 358 17.73 -7.38 24.95
C THR A 358 16.35 -7.09 24.38
N SER A 359 16.24 -6.20 23.40
CA SER A 359 14.97 -5.83 22.76
C SER A 359 15.17 -5.29 21.35
N VAL A 360 14.14 -5.42 20.54
CA VAL A 360 14.04 -4.83 19.19
C VAL A 360 13.61 -3.35 19.27
#